data_b95b562888cc8034554e740295231c26
#
_entry.id   b95b562888cc8034554e740295231c26
#
_cell.length_a   1.000
_cell.length_b   1.000
_cell.length_c   1.000
_cell.angle_alpha   90.00
_cell.angle_beta   90.00
_cell.angle_gamma   90.00
#
_symmetry.space_group_name_H-M   'P 1'
#
loop_
_entity.id
_entity.type
_entity.pdbx_description
1 polymer ?
#
loop_
_entity_poly.entity_id
_entity_poly.type
_entity_poly.pdbx_seq_one_letter_code
_entity_poly.pdbx_strand_id
1 'polypeptide(L)'
;YKSVPSLIILWSREQRQINEKYIVYVDEAADHSPDAILFGGEKPCNDVEGFYTRINQVFENIENWTGFKIIIAASDKYHYNSNPFQNRRIIYAKTQNLIQHSELVIGHKSSALWQAIVENKPLLLFYDISFIDLKNKHIHDLSRIYGVNVIWTNQLTESILENSKCVNLICNKKLVKKYLKQDGISGDFVENVASALSQI
;
A
#
# COMPACT_ATOMS: atom_id res chain seq x y z
N TYR A 1 -12.57 19.21 -15.53
CA TYR A 1 -11.17 18.84 -15.24
C TYR A 1 -10.93 17.44 -15.79
N LYS A 2 -10.26 17.33 -16.94
CA LYS A 2 -9.71 16.05 -17.40
C LYS A 2 -8.57 15.73 -16.47
N SER A 3 -8.75 14.74 -15.60
CA SER A 3 -7.65 14.20 -14.79
C SER A 3 -6.61 13.64 -15.74
N VAL A 4 -5.43 14.24 -15.75
CA VAL A 4 -4.25 13.62 -16.36
C VAL A 4 -4.09 12.27 -15.70
N PRO A 5 -4.02 11.17 -16.46
CA PRO A 5 -3.73 9.85 -15.88
C PRO A 5 -2.41 10.00 -15.11
N SER A 6 -2.48 9.81 -13.81
CA SER A 6 -1.30 9.93 -12.95
C SER A 6 -0.17 9.10 -13.54
N LEU A 7 1.02 9.59 -13.47
CA LEU A 7 2.31 9.04 -13.89
C LEU A 7 2.64 7.61 -13.38
N ILE A 8 1.67 6.93 -12.84
CA ILE A 8 1.71 5.64 -12.14
C ILE A 8 2.01 4.47 -13.09
N ILE A 9 1.88 4.65 -14.40
CA ILE A 9 1.90 3.54 -15.37
C ILE A 9 3.27 3.31 -16.02
N LEU A 10 4.31 4.07 -15.66
CA LEU A 10 5.68 3.92 -16.17
C LEU A 10 6.46 2.74 -15.56
N TRP A 11 5.78 1.67 -15.19
CA TRP A 11 6.44 0.66 -14.40
C TRP A 11 6.88 -0.50 -15.27
N SER A 12 8.17 -0.50 -15.59
CA SER A 12 8.84 -1.67 -16.11
C SER A 12 8.67 -2.83 -15.14
N ARG A 13 8.34 -4.02 -15.65
CA ARG A 13 8.36 -5.24 -14.85
C ARG A 13 9.79 -5.49 -14.40
N GLU A 14 10.14 -5.05 -13.21
CA GLU A 14 11.42 -5.35 -12.60
C GLU A 14 11.51 -6.84 -12.27
N GLN A 15 12.72 -7.40 -12.39
CA GLN A 15 12.94 -8.79 -11.98
C GLN A 15 12.65 -8.96 -10.50
N ARG A 16 12.02 -10.09 -10.17
CA ARG A 16 11.72 -10.47 -8.79
C ARG A 16 13.00 -10.51 -7.96
N GLN A 17 13.06 -9.73 -6.89
CA GLN A 17 14.22 -9.66 -6.01
C GLN A 17 14.20 -10.71 -4.88
N ILE A 18 13.05 -11.23 -4.55
CA ILE A 18 12.84 -12.20 -3.47
C ILE A 18 12.17 -13.44 -4.06
N ASN A 19 12.86 -14.57 -3.99
CA ASN A 19 12.36 -15.81 -4.58
C ASN A 19 11.22 -16.47 -3.79
N GLU A 20 11.16 -16.22 -2.50
CA GLU A 20 10.12 -16.74 -1.61
C GLU A 20 8.81 -15.97 -1.78
N LYS A 21 7.69 -16.61 -1.43
CA LYS A 21 6.39 -15.95 -1.31
C LYS A 21 6.38 -15.09 -0.05
N TYR A 22 5.86 -13.88 -0.16
CA TYR A 22 5.81 -12.94 0.96
C TYR A 22 4.59 -12.02 0.88
N ILE A 23 4.29 -11.40 2.01
CA ILE A 23 3.35 -10.32 2.14
C ILE A 23 4.13 -9.02 2.28
N VAL A 24 3.70 -7.94 1.65
CA VAL A 24 4.36 -6.65 1.77
C VAL A 24 3.52 -5.70 2.64
N TYR A 25 4.15 -5.09 3.62
CA TYR A 25 3.62 -3.94 4.34
C TYR A 25 4.25 -2.67 3.78
N VAL A 26 3.41 -1.76 3.28
CA VAL A 26 3.84 -0.45 2.77
C VAL A 26 3.90 0.51 3.96
N ASP A 27 5.11 0.77 4.41
CA ASP A 27 5.38 1.60 5.57
C ASP A 27 5.32 3.10 5.23
N GLU A 28 4.75 3.87 6.16
CA GLU A 28 4.60 5.33 6.05
C GLU A 28 5.38 6.09 7.12
N ALA A 29 6.33 5.43 7.79
CA ALA A 29 7.12 6.01 8.87
C ALA A 29 6.21 6.73 9.91
N ALA A 30 5.41 5.95 10.65
CA ALA A 30 4.38 6.47 11.55
C ALA A 30 4.92 7.43 12.62
N ASP A 31 6.17 7.29 12.99
CA ASP A 31 6.89 8.12 13.95
C ASP A 31 7.53 9.38 13.34
N HIS A 32 7.83 9.37 12.03
CA HIS A 32 8.66 10.39 11.38
C HIS A 32 8.28 10.69 9.92
N SER A 33 7.00 10.60 9.55
CA SER A 33 6.61 10.91 8.17
C SER A 33 7.10 12.32 7.78
N PRO A 34 8.10 12.44 6.88
CA PRO A 34 8.63 13.75 6.46
C PRO A 34 7.53 14.65 5.87
N ASP A 35 6.59 14.04 5.16
CA ASP A 35 5.48 14.76 4.54
C ASP A 35 4.52 15.31 5.61
N ALA A 36 4.28 14.61 6.71
CA ALA A 36 3.44 15.10 7.80
C ALA A 36 4.11 16.27 8.56
N ILE A 37 5.43 16.21 8.71
CA ILE A 37 6.21 17.30 9.34
C ILE A 37 6.22 18.54 8.45
N LEU A 38 6.41 18.37 7.14
CA LEU A 38 6.49 19.49 6.18
C LEU A 38 5.15 20.18 5.94
N PHE A 39 4.05 19.43 5.92
CA PHE A 39 2.74 19.96 5.54
C PHE A 39 1.79 20.22 6.69
N GLY A 40 2.08 19.78 7.89
CA GLY A 40 1.13 19.93 9.00
C GLY A 40 1.71 20.23 10.37
N GLY A 41 3.02 20.07 10.58
CA GLY A 41 3.65 20.23 11.90
C GLY A 41 3.20 19.22 12.97
N GLU A 42 2.23 18.35 12.65
CA GLU A 42 1.68 17.38 13.60
C GLU A 42 2.35 16.02 13.44
N LYS A 43 2.62 15.38 14.55
CA LYS A 43 3.10 13.99 14.55
C LYS A 43 2.03 13.09 13.92
N PRO A 44 2.40 12.21 12.99
CA PRO A 44 1.45 11.32 12.33
C PRO A 44 0.79 10.32 13.27
N CYS A 45 1.42 10.03 14.39
CA CYS A 45 0.99 9.04 15.37
C CYS A 45 1.18 9.61 16.79
N ASN A 46 0.15 9.49 17.64
CA ASN A 46 0.19 10.00 19.02
C ASN A 46 0.83 9.00 19.99
N ASP A 47 0.79 7.71 19.64
CA ASP A 47 1.31 6.60 20.45
C ASP A 47 2.15 5.69 19.54
N VAL A 48 3.40 6.09 19.30
CA VAL A 48 4.31 5.40 18.39
C VAL A 48 4.66 4.00 18.88
N GLU A 49 4.96 3.85 20.17
CA GLU A 49 5.32 2.56 20.76
C GLU A 49 4.13 1.59 20.73
N GLY A 50 2.95 2.06 21.13
CA GLY A 50 1.74 1.26 21.07
C GLY A 50 1.37 0.89 19.64
N PHE A 51 1.56 1.78 18.66
CA PHE A 51 1.37 1.46 17.26
C PHE A 51 2.25 0.29 16.80
N TYR A 52 3.57 0.38 17.04
CA TYR A 52 4.48 -0.71 16.63
C TYR A 52 4.21 -2.01 17.38
N THR A 53 3.79 -1.94 18.64
CA THR A 53 3.37 -3.12 19.41
C THR A 53 2.18 -3.81 18.75
N ARG A 54 1.12 -3.07 18.43
CA ARG A 54 -0.10 -3.60 17.84
C ARG A 54 0.10 -4.09 16.41
N ILE A 55 0.82 -3.34 15.59
CA ILE A 55 1.05 -3.76 14.20
C ILE A 55 1.94 -5.01 14.12
N ASN A 56 2.91 -5.14 15.00
CA ASN A 56 3.74 -6.35 15.07
C ASN A 56 2.93 -7.58 15.49
N GLN A 57 1.97 -7.43 16.41
CA GLN A 57 1.05 -8.52 16.77
C GLN A 57 0.18 -8.92 15.58
N VAL A 58 -0.32 -7.94 14.82
CA VAL A 58 -1.05 -8.20 13.58
C VAL A 58 -0.18 -8.97 12.57
N PHE A 59 1.07 -8.57 12.41
CA PHE A 59 1.98 -9.25 11.50
C PHE A 59 2.26 -10.69 11.93
N GLU A 60 2.48 -10.93 13.20
CA GLU A 60 2.68 -12.28 13.73
C GLU A 60 1.46 -13.18 13.47
N ASN A 61 0.27 -12.67 13.70
CA ASN A 61 -0.97 -13.39 13.41
C ASN A 61 -1.08 -13.74 11.92
N ILE A 62 -0.85 -12.77 11.04
CA ILE A 62 -0.90 -12.99 9.58
C ILE A 62 0.16 -14.02 9.14
N GLU A 63 1.38 -13.92 9.64
CA GLU A 63 2.45 -14.87 9.32
C GLU A 63 2.11 -16.29 9.78
N ASN A 64 1.51 -16.43 10.97
CA ASN A 64 1.07 -17.72 11.50
C ASN A 64 -0.08 -18.34 10.67
N TRP A 65 -1.07 -17.53 10.26
CA TRP A 65 -2.21 -18.03 9.46
C TRP A 65 -1.84 -18.34 8.00
N THR A 66 -0.91 -17.58 7.43
CA THR A 66 -0.59 -17.70 6.00
C THR A 66 0.65 -18.51 5.71
N GLY A 67 1.56 -18.64 6.67
CA GLY A 67 2.90 -19.20 6.49
C GLY A 67 3.85 -18.29 5.68
N PHE A 68 3.41 -17.08 5.26
CA PHE A 68 4.23 -16.13 4.51
C PHE A 68 4.88 -15.12 5.44
N LYS A 69 6.13 -14.77 5.16
CA LYS A 69 6.82 -13.69 5.88
C LYS A 69 6.35 -12.33 5.42
N ILE A 70 6.30 -11.38 6.35
CA ILE A 70 6.04 -9.99 6.05
C ILE A 70 7.35 -9.25 5.81
N ILE A 71 7.39 -8.52 4.69
CA ILE A 71 8.49 -7.64 4.30
C ILE A 71 8.01 -6.21 4.36
N ILE A 72 8.81 -5.35 4.95
CA ILE A 72 8.52 -3.94 5.12
C ILE A 72 9.07 -3.18 3.92
N ALA A 73 8.21 -2.57 3.15
CA ALA A 73 8.57 -1.68 2.05
C ALA A 73 8.61 -0.24 2.58
N ALA A 74 9.80 0.24 2.87
CA ALA A 74 10.03 1.57 3.40
C ALA A 74 10.48 2.56 2.32
N SER A 75 10.14 3.84 2.52
CA SER A 75 10.64 4.94 1.72
C SER A 75 12.14 5.16 1.98
N ASP A 76 12.87 5.62 0.97
CA ASP A 76 14.26 6.07 1.10
C ASP A 76 14.39 7.45 1.74
N LYS A 77 13.27 8.14 1.94
CA LYS A 77 13.24 9.45 2.60
C LYS A 77 13.53 9.39 4.11
N TYR A 78 13.42 8.22 4.70
CA TYR A 78 13.62 8.01 6.13
C TYR A 78 14.20 6.62 6.41
N HIS A 79 15.28 6.56 7.18
CA HIS A 79 15.91 5.32 7.61
C HIS A 79 15.77 5.16 9.13
N TYR A 80 15.33 4.00 9.55
CA TYR A 80 15.17 3.67 10.97
C TYR A 80 16.52 3.51 11.66
N ASN A 81 16.70 4.17 12.80
CA ASN A 81 17.89 3.97 13.67
C ASN A 81 17.90 2.59 14.32
N SER A 82 16.71 2.06 14.63
CA SER A 82 16.49 0.71 15.12
C SER A 82 15.26 0.13 14.42
N ASN A 83 15.26 -1.16 14.15
CA ASN A 83 14.14 -1.80 13.46
C ASN A 83 12.93 -1.95 14.40
N PRO A 84 11.82 -1.21 14.19
CA PRO A 84 10.64 -1.28 15.05
C PRO A 84 9.73 -2.48 14.73
N PHE A 85 10.05 -3.25 13.69
CA PHE A 85 9.22 -4.35 13.16
C PHE A 85 9.69 -5.74 13.62
N GLN A 86 10.25 -5.87 14.82
CA GLN A 86 10.70 -7.16 15.39
C GLN A 86 11.61 -7.95 14.44
N ASN A 87 12.64 -7.30 13.91
CA ASN A 87 13.62 -7.86 12.98
C ASN A 87 13.05 -8.33 11.62
N ARG A 88 11.81 -7.99 11.26
CA ARG A 88 11.32 -8.20 9.90
C ARG A 88 12.18 -7.42 8.91
N ARG A 89 12.38 -8.00 7.74
CA ARG A 89 13.24 -7.39 6.71
C ARG A 89 12.64 -6.07 6.22
N ILE A 90 13.38 -4.97 6.36
CA ILE A 90 13.05 -3.67 5.79
C ILE A 90 13.82 -3.51 4.48
N ILE A 91 13.12 -3.13 3.42
CA ILE A 91 13.70 -2.85 2.10
C ILE A 91 13.28 -1.45 1.68
N TYR A 92 14.28 -0.61 1.42
CA TYR A 92 14.10 0.78 1.04
C TYR A 92 14.05 0.96 -0.48
N ALA A 93 13.32 1.98 -0.95
CA ALA A 93 13.26 2.42 -2.35
C ALA A 93 12.83 1.33 -3.36
N LYS A 94 12.18 0.25 -2.92
CA LYS A 94 11.75 -0.88 -3.77
C LYS A 94 10.27 -1.23 -3.62
N THR A 95 9.49 -0.31 -3.10
CA THR A 95 8.06 -0.52 -2.77
C THR A 95 7.29 -1.09 -3.95
N GLN A 96 7.52 -0.58 -5.15
CA GLN A 96 6.88 -1.02 -6.37
C GLN A 96 7.18 -2.49 -6.70
N ASN A 97 8.47 -2.85 -6.74
CA ASN A 97 8.89 -4.24 -6.99
C ASN A 97 8.32 -5.20 -5.95
N LEU A 98 8.34 -4.78 -4.67
CA LEU A 98 7.80 -5.58 -3.59
C LEU A 98 6.28 -5.78 -3.72
N ILE A 99 5.52 -4.75 -4.07
CA ILE A 99 4.07 -4.88 -4.32
C ILE A 99 3.81 -5.83 -5.49
N GLN A 100 4.52 -5.64 -6.60
CA GLN A 100 4.34 -6.42 -7.83
C GLN A 100 4.49 -7.93 -7.59
N HIS A 101 5.38 -8.34 -6.70
CA HIS A 101 5.71 -9.75 -6.47
C HIS A 101 5.16 -10.33 -5.16
N SER A 102 4.39 -9.55 -4.39
CA SER A 102 3.77 -10.00 -3.14
C SER A 102 2.52 -10.84 -3.36
N GLU A 103 2.13 -11.62 -2.35
CA GLU A 103 0.86 -12.36 -2.32
C GLU A 103 -0.28 -11.48 -1.74
N LEU A 104 0.04 -10.52 -0.87
CA LEU A 104 -0.88 -9.59 -0.24
C LEU A 104 -0.15 -8.28 0.02
N VAL A 105 -0.83 -7.17 -0.15
CA VAL A 105 -0.35 -5.83 0.20
C VAL A 105 -1.09 -5.33 1.43
N ILE A 106 -0.35 -4.82 2.39
CA ILE A 106 -0.88 -4.23 3.62
C ILE A 106 -0.43 -2.77 3.69
N GLY A 107 -1.31 -1.88 4.09
CA GLY A 107 -0.95 -0.48 4.27
C GLY A 107 -2.03 0.32 4.96
N HIS A 108 -1.78 1.63 5.13
CA HIS A 108 -2.74 2.55 5.73
C HIS A 108 -3.27 3.54 4.67
N LYS A 109 -2.44 4.48 4.22
CA LYS A 109 -2.88 5.58 3.33
C LYS A 109 -1.88 5.96 2.25
N SER A 110 -0.82 5.17 2.07
CA SER A 110 0.21 5.47 1.09
C SER A 110 -0.34 5.53 -0.34
N SER A 111 0.10 6.52 -1.11
CA SER A 111 -0.21 6.59 -2.53
C SER A 111 0.35 5.40 -3.32
N ALA A 112 1.38 4.72 -2.81
CA ALA A 112 1.91 3.51 -3.42
C ALA A 112 0.93 2.33 -3.44
N LEU A 113 -0.14 2.36 -2.61
CA LEU A 113 -1.17 1.32 -2.59
C LEU A 113 -1.97 1.21 -3.90
N TRP A 114 -1.99 2.28 -4.73
CA TRP A 114 -2.53 2.19 -6.08
C TRP A 114 -1.86 1.11 -6.92
N GLN A 115 -0.59 0.82 -6.66
CA GLN A 115 0.12 -0.26 -7.31
C GLN A 115 -0.54 -1.62 -7.07
N ALA A 116 -1.01 -1.88 -5.86
CA ALA A 116 -1.72 -3.11 -5.55
C ALA A 116 -2.97 -3.28 -6.44
N ILE A 117 -3.68 -2.16 -6.68
CA ILE A 117 -4.85 -2.15 -7.56
C ILE A 117 -4.47 -2.45 -9.00
N VAL A 118 -3.42 -1.80 -9.52
CA VAL A 118 -2.92 -1.99 -10.90
C VAL A 118 -2.46 -3.43 -11.14
N GLU A 119 -1.71 -3.97 -10.20
CA GLU A 119 -1.17 -5.34 -10.26
C GLU A 119 -2.20 -6.42 -9.87
N ASN A 120 -3.44 -6.00 -9.60
CA ASN A 120 -4.52 -6.88 -9.16
C ASN A 120 -4.13 -7.72 -7.94
N LYS A 121 -3.43 -7.09 -6.99
CA LYS A 121 -3.04 -7.72 -5.73
C LYS A 121 -4.15 -7.55 -4.69
N PRO A 122 -4.37 -8.54 -3.83
CA PRO A 122 -5.18 -8.34 -2.64
C PRO A 122 -4.60 -7.20 -1.79
N LEU A 123 -5.47 -6.30 -1.32
CA LEU A 123 -5.09 -5.14 -0.52
C LEU A 123 -5.84 -5.15 0.81
N LEU A 124 -5.12 -4.99 1.89
CA LEU A 124 -5.66 -4.88 3.25
C LEU A 124 -5.31 -3.50 3.81
N LEU A 125 -6.32 -2.70 4.12
CA LEU A 125 -6.14 -1.41 4.76
C LEU A 125 -6.31 -1.56 6.26
N PHE A 126 -5.28 -1.17 7.03
CA PHE A 126 -5.34 -1.12 8.47
C PHE A 126 -5.62 0.27 8.99
N TYR A 127 -6.34 0.30 10.09
CA TYR A 127 -6.55 1.46 10.92
C TYR A 127 -6.04 1.19 12.33
N ASP A 128 -5.30 2.14 12.88
CA ASP A 128 -4.84 2.06 14.26
C ASP A 128 -5.29 3.29 15.06
N ILE A 129 -5.67 3.05 16.31
CA ILE A 129 -6.16 4.07 17.24
C ILE A 129 -5.14 5.19 17.51
N SER A 130 -3.86 4.92 17.27
CA SER A 130 -2.79 5.90 17.45
C SER A 130 -2.78 7.01 16.40
N PHE A 131 -3.48 6.82 15.27
CA PHE A 131 -3.53 7.85 14.24
C PHE A 131 -4.53 8.95 14.60
N ILE A 132 -4.17 10.21 14.33
CA ILE A 132 -5.02 11.38 14.60
C ILE A 132 -6.24 11.37 13.69
N ASP A 133 -7.40 11.84 14.20
CA ASP A 133 -8.71 11.80 13.55
C ASP A 133 -8.78 12.29 12.09
N LEU A 134 -8.01 13.29 11.71
CA LEU A 134 -7.95 13.77 10.31
C LEU A 134 -7.47 12.70 9.33
N LYS A 135 -6.64 11.77 9.79
CA LYS A 135 -6.15 10.66 8.98
C LYS A 135 -7.19 9.55 8.82
N ASN A 136 -8.10 9.44 9.78
CA ASN A 136 -9.16 8.46 9.77
C ASN A 136 -10.11 8.68 8.61
N LYS A 137 -10.52 9.93 8.39
CA LYS A 137 -11.35 10.30 7.24
C LYS A 137 -10.68 9.90 5.93
N HIS A 138 -9.38 10.14 5.82
CA HIS A 138 -8.65 9.84 4.60
C HIS A 138 -8.59 8.32 4.31
N ILE A 139 -8.39 7.49 5.32
CA ILE A 139 -8.38 6.02 5.12
C ILE A 139 -9.76 5.49 4.73
N HIS A 140 -10.84 6.05 5.28
CA HIS A 140 -12.20 5.70 4.87
C HIS A 140 -12.52 6.16 3.44
N ASP A 141 -11.99 7.30 3.01
CA ASP A 141 -12.11 7.74 1.62
C ASP A 141 -11.34 6.82 0.69
N LEU A 142 -10.12 6.40 1.05
CA LEU A 142 -9.35 5.40 0.29
C LEU A 142 -10.05 4.05 0.26
N SER A 143 -10.60 3.58 1.36
CA SER A 143 -11.40 2.36 1.45
C SER A 143 -12.53 2.37 0.43
N ARG A 144 -13.29 3.47 0.38
CA ARG A 144 -14.38 3.64 -0.57
C ARG A 144 -13.89 3.68 -2.03
N ILE A 145 -12.78 4.38 -2.28
CA ILE A 145 -12.17 4.46 -3.62
C ILE A 145 -11.65 3.11 -4.06
N TYR A 146 -10.94 2.40 -3.21
CA TYR A 146 -10.35 1.09 -3.52
C TYR A 146 -11.38 -0.06 -3.48
N GLY A 147 -12.54 0.18 -2.88
CA GLY A 147 -13.56 -0.86 -2.68
C GLY A 147 -13.10 -1.97 -1.73
N VAL A 148 -12.27 -1.63 -0.75
CA VAL A 148 -11.73 -2.55 0.26
C VAL A 148 -12.15 -2.12 1.66
N ASN A 149 -12.31 -3.07 2.57
CA ASN A 149 -12.63 -2.76 3.95
C ASN A 149 -11.41 -2.26 4.72
N VAL A 150 -11.64 -1.30 5.61
CA VAL A 150 -10.66 -0.92 6.63
C VAL A 150 -10.83 -1.83 7.83
N ILE A 151 -9.74 -2.39 8.32
CA ILE A 151 -9.71 -3.29 9.45
C ILE A 151 -8.92 -2.64 10.57
N TRP A 152 -9.50 -2.58 11.75
CA TRP A 152 -8.78 -2.12 12.93
C TRP A 152 -7.73 -3.14 13.34
N THR A 153 -6.55 -2.67 13.76
CA THR A 153 -5.44 -3.54 14.17
C THR A 153 -5.83 -4.56 15.25
N ASN A 154 -6.78 -4.21 16.12
CA ASN A 154 -7.29 -5.08 17.19
C ASN A 154 -8.49 -5.96 16.79
N GLN A 155 -8.97 -5.88 15.55
CA GLN A 155 -10.14 -6.62 15.07
C GLN A 155 -9.83 -7.67 14.00
N LEU A 156 -8.56 -7.78 13.61
CA LEU A 156 -8.17 -8.75 12.59
C LEU A 156 -8.32 -10.18 13.10
N THR A 157 -9.05 -10.99 12.34
CA THR A 157 -9.17 -12.45 12.52
C THR A 157 -8.78 -13.16 11.23
N GLU A 158 -8.48 -14.46 11.32
CA GLU A 158 -8.17 -15.27 10.15
C GLU A 158 -9.31 -15.25 9.11
N SER A 159 -10.55 -15.37 9.56
CA SER A 159 -11.73 -15.29 8.69
C SER A 159 -11.86 -13.95 7.97
N ILE A 160 -11.56 -12.83 8.65
CA ILE A 160 -11.57 -11.50 8.03
C ILE A 160 -10.47 -11.42 6.98
N LEU A 161 -9.27 -11.95 7.25
CA LEU A 161 -8.16 -11.97 6.31
C LEU A 161 -8.52 -12.75 5.03
N GLU A 162 -9.07 -13.95 5.15
CA GLU A 162 -9.45 -14.79 4.01
C GLU A 162 -10.55 -14.12 3.17
N ASN A 163 -11.59 -13.61 3.80
CA ASN A 163 -12.65 -12.89 3.11
C ASN A 163 -12.15 -11.65 2.37
N SER A 164 -11.20 -10.92 2.95
CA SER A 164 -10.62 -9.73 2.33
C SER A 164 -9.87 -10.04 1.04
N LYS A 165 -9.14 -11.16 0.99
CA LYS A 165 -8.41 -11.58 -0.22
C LYS A 165 -9.35 -11.77 -1.41
N CYS A 166 -10.51 -12.41 -1.20
CA CYS A 166 -11.46 -12.69 -2.28
C CYS A 166 -12.17 -11.44 -2.81
N VAL A 167 -12.63 -10.57 -1.92
CA VAL A 167 -13.39 -9.36 -2.28
C VAL A 167 -12.51 -8.37 -3.04
N ASN A 168 -11.27 -8.18 -2.60
CA ASN A 168 -10.35 -7.21 -3.19
C ASN A 168 -10.04 -7.50 -4.66
N LEU A 169 -9.85 -8.77 -5.04
CA LEU A 169 -9.55 -9.14 -6.43
C LEU A 169 -10.66 -8.74 -7.43
N ILE A 170 -11.92 -8.80 -6.99
CA ILE A 170 -13.06 -8.40 -7.83
C ILE A 170 -13.13 -6.87 -7.95
N CYS A 171 -12.94 -6.17 -6.85
CA CYS A 171 -12.97 -4.71 -6.80
C CYS A 171 -11.83 -4.09 -7.62
N ASN A 172 -10.63 -4.63 -7.52
CA ASN A 172 -9.45 -4.14 -8.25
C ASN A 172 -9.67 -4.10 -9.75
N LYS A 173 -10.25 -5.15 -10.34
CA LYS A 173 -10.55 -5.19 -11.79
C LYS A 173 -11.51 -4.08 -12.23
N LYS A 174 -12.53 -3.78 -11.44
CA LYS A 174 -13.49 -2.71 -11.71
C LYS A 174 -12.85 -1.33 -11.65
N LEU A 175 -11.98 -1.11 -10.64
CA LEU A 175 -11.26 0.15 -10.45
C LEU A 175 -10.26 0.41 -11.58
N VAL A 176 -9.47 -0.60 -11.96
CA VAL A 176 -8.54 -0.49 -13.10
C VAL A 176 -9.29 -0.10 -14.36
N LYS A 177 -10.42 -0.75 -14.66
CA LYS A 177 -11.23 -0.40 -15.82
C LYS A 177 -11.79 1.01 -15.74
N LYS A 178 -12.26 1.44 -14.56
CA LYS A 178 -12.91 2.74 -14.37
C LYS A 178 -11.95 3.92 -14.40
N TYR A 179 -10.77 3.78 -13.77
CA TYR A 179 -9.87 4.91 -13.50
C TYR A 179 -8.55 4.89 -14.27
N LEU A 180 -8.10 3.71 -14.72
CA LEU A 180 -6.76 3.53 -15.28
C LEU A 180 -6.77 3.07 -16.75
N LYS A 181 -7.87 2.46 -17.22
CA LYS A 181 -8.03 2.10 -18.63
C LYS A 181 -9.09 3.00 -19.25
N GLN A 182 -8.66 3.90 -20.09
CA GLN A 182 -9.57 4.54 -21.03
C GLN A 182 -9.85 3.54 -22.17
N ASP A 183 -11.12 3.24 -22.43
CA ASP A 183 -11.50 2.36 -23.56
C ASP A 183 -10.93 2.95 -24.85
N GLY A 184 -10.15 2.18 -25.57
CA GLY A 184 -9.57 2.55 -26.87
C GLY A 184 -8.08 2.92 -26.85
N ILE A 185 -7.43 2.97 -25.71
CA ILE A 185 -5.97 3.14 -25.65
C ILE A 185 -5.31 1.76 -25.50
N SER A 186 -4.92 1.18 -26.63
CA SER A 186 -4.02 0.02 -26.68
C SER A 186 -2.62 0.53 -26.99
N GLY A 187 -1.63 0.15 -26.22
CA GLY A 187 -0.23 0.52 -26.45
C GLY A 187 0.55 0.74 -25.18
N ASP A 188 1.86 0.84 -25.32
CA ASP A 188 2.75 1.19 -24.23
C ASP A 188 2.49 2.65 -23.80
N PHE A 189 2.64 2.94 -22.52
CA PHE A 189 2.48 4.28 -21.95
C PHE A 189 3.37 5.31 -22.67
N VAL A 190 4.60 4.94 -23.01
CA VAL A 190 5.55 5.82 -23.71
C VAL A 190 5.01 6.23 -25.08
N GLU A 191 4.41 5.29 -25.82
CA GLU A 191 3.76 5.56 -27.11
C GLU A 191 2.54 6.47 -26.95
N ASN A 192 1.74 6.25 -25.90
CA ASN A 192 0.56 7.07 -25.62
C ASN A 192 0.92 8.50 -25.19
N VAL A 193 1.98 8.68 -24.40
CA VAL A 193 2.50 10.01 -24.03
C VAL A 193 3.13 10.70 -25.24
N ALA A 194 3.94 10.00 -26.02
CA ALA A 194 4.52 10.56 -27.24
C ALA A 194 3.42 11.01 -28.23
N SER A 195 2.38 10.21 -28.40
CA SER A 195 1.23 10.57 -29.23
C SER A 195 0.47 11.79 -28.69
N ALA A 196 0.26 11.88 -27.38
CA ALA A 196 -0.40 13.03 -26.76
C ALA A 196 0.43 14.32 -26.87
N LEU A 197 1.75 14.24 -26.74
CA LEU A 197 2.65 15.37 -26.86
C LEU A 197 2.80 15.85 -28.33
N SER A 198 2.65 14.95 -29.30
CA SER A 198 2.71 15.32 -30.73
C SER A 198 1.45 16.05 -31.24
N GLN A 199 0.40 16.15 -30.41
CA GLN A 199 -0.85 16.86 -30.74
C GLN A 199 -0.93 18.26 -30.12
N ILE A 200 0.12 18.72 -29.41
CA ILE A 200 0.28 20.05 -28.86
C ILE A 200 1.20 20.88 -29.75
#